data_f485111441764d8168edd020118d6ca5
#
_entry.id   f485111441764d8168edd020118d6ca5
#
_cell.length_a   1.000
_cell.length_b   1.000
_cell.length_c   1.000
_cell.angle_alpha   90.00
_cell.angle_beta   90.00
_cell.angle_gamma   90.00
#
_symmetry.space_group_name_H-M   'P 1'
#
loop_
_entity.id
_entity.type
_entity.pdbx_description
1 polymer ?
#
loop_
_entity_poly.entity_id
_entity_poly.type
_entity_poly.pdbx_seq_one_letter_code
_entity_poly.pdbx_strand_id
1 'polypeptide(L)'
;MTEILPNFRHLRVFREVARLHSVSAAAEQVHLSQPAVTQAVAKLEGELGAALFERRSDGMYLTGIGAAFLERVAAALDHVEAGAREASRVGLRHAGRGFTRFDRLITSAQLRALAALSDASNFSM
;
A
#
# COMPACT_ATOMS: atom_id res chain seq x y z
N MET A 1 4.66 21.00 9.45
CA MET A 1 5.37 19.81 9.01
C MET A 1 4.41 18.84 8.38
N THR A 2 4.62 18.57 7.16
CA THR A 2 3.77 17.64 6.43
C THR A 2 4.27 16.21 6.68
N GLU A 3 3.58 15.52 7.53
CA GLU A 3 3.73 14.08 7.53
C GLU A 3 3.19 13.54 6.23
N ILE A 4 4.08 13.06 5.41
CA ILE A 4 3.70 12.43 4.17
C ILE A 4 3.38 10.98 4.48
N LEU A 5 2.11 10.70 4.62
CA LEU A 5 1.65 9.32 4.78
C LEU A 5 1.34 8.75 3.41
N PRO A 6 1.90 7.59 3.08
CA PRO A 6 1.58 6.95 1.82
C PRO A 6 0.08 6.69 1.74
N ASN A 7 -0.48 6.95 0.59
CA ASN A 7 -1.87 6.62 0.33
C ASN A 7 -2.00 5.09 0.26
N PHE A 8 -3.00 4.56 0.94
CA PHE A 8 -3.29 3.12 0.95
C PHE A 8 -3.41 2.55 -0.46
N ARG A 9 -4.04 3.29 -1.36
CA ARG A 9 -4.16 2.91 -2.77
C ARG A 9 -2.79 2.78 -3.44
N HIS A 10 -1.88 3.71 -3.15
CA HIS A 10 -0.53 3.67 -3.69
C HIS A 10 0.26 2.46 -3.15
N LEU A 11 0.04 2.10 -1.89
CA LEU A 11 0.67 0.92 -1.31
C LEU A 11 0.20 -0.36 -1.98
N ARG A 12 -1.10 -0.44 -2.30
CA ARG A 12 -1.63 -1.59 -3.05
C ARG A 12 -1.05 -1.66 -4.45
N VAL A 13 -0.96 -0.52 -5.12
CA VAL A 13 -0.34 -0.44 -6.45
C VAL A 13 1.10 -0.94 -6.39
N PHE A 14 1.87 -0.45 -5.44
CA PHE A 14 3.25 -0.86 -5.23
C PHE A 14 3.36 -2.37 -5.02
N ARG A 15 2.53 -2.93 -4.15
CA ARG A 15 2.52 -4.36 -3.87
C ARG A 15 2.25 -5.18 -5.13
N GLU A 16 1.30 -4.74 -5.96
CA GLU A 16 0.95 -5.48 -7.17
C GLU A 16 2.04 -5.38 -8.24
N VAL A 17 2.68 -4.23 -8.40
CA VAL A 17 3.83 -4.11 -9.31
C VAL A 17 4.97 -5.02 -8.85
N ALA A 18 5.22 -5.06 -7.55
CA ALA A 18 6.26 -5.93 -6.98
C ALA A 18 5.95 -7.41 -7.20
N ARG A 19 4.69 -7.79 -7.04
CA ARG A 19 4.26 -9.17 -7.21
C ARG A 19 4.31 -9.64 -8.66
N LEU A 20 3.88 -8.78 -9.56
CA LEU A 20 3.71 -9.13 -10.98
C LEU A 20 4.89 -8.74 -11.85
N HIS A 21 5.81 -7.94 -11.34
CA HIS A 21 6.96 -7.42 -12.06
C HIS A 21 6.57 -6.66 -13.34
N SER A 22 5.37 -6.09 -13.37
CA SER A 22 4.80 -5.48 -14.56
C SER A 22 3.82 -4.37 -14.21
N VAL A 23 4.03 -3.20 -14.76
CA VAL A 23 3.12 -2.07 -14.61
C VAL A 23 1.77 -2.38 -15.26
N SER A 24 1.80 -2.95 -16.46
CA SER A 24 0.55 -3.26 -17.19
C SER A 24 -0.29 -4.32 -16.49
N ALA A 25 0.34 -5.37 -16.00
CA ALA A 25 -0.37 -6.43 -15.26
C ALA A 25 -0.93 -5.90 -13.93
N ALA A 26 -0.15 -5.08 -13.23
CA ALA A 26 -0.61 -4.47 -11.99
C ALA A 26 -1.79 -3.53 -12.25
N ALA A 27 -1.74 -2.76 -13.33
CA ALA A 27 -2.84 -1.84 -13.70
C ALA A 27 -4.15 -2.60 -13.88
N GLU A 28 -4.11 -3.76 -14.52
CA GLU A 28 -5.30 -4.60 -14.67
C GLU A 28 -5.83 -5.07 -13.32
N GLN A 29 -4.94 -5.50 -12.42
CA GLN A 29 -5.34 -6.00 -11.10
C GLN A 29 -5.95 -4.92 -10.22
N VAL A 30 -5.43 -3.72 -10.27
CA VAL A 30 -5.94 -2.62 -9.42
C VAL A 30 -6.98 -1.76 -10.13
N HIS A 31 -7.35 -2.10 -11.36
CA HIS A 31 -8.35 -1.37 -12.16
C HIS A 31 -7.98 0.10 -12.36
N LEU A 32 -6.72 0.34 -12.66
CA LEU A 32 -6.19 1.67 -12.97
C LEU A 32 -5.52 1.67 -14.33
N SER A 33 -5.32 2.86 -14.88
CA SER A 33 -4.52 3.00 -16.10
C SER A 33 -3.04 2.79 -15.79
N GLN A 34 -2.25 2.43 -16.79
CA GLN A 34 -0.81 2.30 -16.62
C GLN A 34 -0.15 3.61 -16.17
N PRO A 35 -0.50 4.78 -16.75
CA PRO A 35 0.02 6.04 -16.23
C PRO A 35 -0.31 6.28 -14.75
N ALA A 36 -1.51 5.91 -14.31
CA ALA A 36 -1.89 6.06 -12.90
C ALA A 36 -1.03 5.18 -12.00
N VAL A 37 -0.74 3.95 -12.41
CA VAL A 37 0.15 3.05 -11.67
C VAL A 37 1.56 3.64 -11.61
N THR A 38 2.07 4.11 -12.73
CA THR A 38 3.41 4.71 -12.81
C THR A 38 3.50 5.94 -11.90
N GLN A 39 2.48 6.79 -11.90
CA GLN A 39 2.43 7.97 -11.04
C GLN A 39 2.37 7.61 -9.56
N ALA A 40 1.60 6.57 -9.20
CA ALA A 40 1.50 6.13 -7.83
C ALA A 40 2.85 5.64 -7.30
N VAL A 41 3.57 4.85 -8.09
CA VAL A 41 4.90 4.38 -7.73
C VAL A 41 5.87 5.56 -7.63
N ALA A 42 5.86 6.46 -8.60
CA ALA A 42 6.73 7.63 -8.59
C ALA A 42 6.49 8.51 -7.36
N LYS A 43 5.25 8.65 -6.97
CA LYS A 43 4.89 9.44 -5.78
C LYS A 43 5.44 8.79 -4.51
N LEU A 44 5.32 7.47 -4.37
CA LEU A 44 5.92 6.77 -3.24
C LEU A 44 7.43 6.92 -3.21
N GLU A 45 8.08 6.78 -4.35
CA GLU A 45 9.52 6.98 -4.46
C GLU A 45 9.93 8.40 -4.07
N GLY A 46 9.16 9.38 -4.50
CA GLY A 46 9.39 10.77 -4.13
C GLY A 46 9.24 11.02 -2.64
N GLU A 47 8.23 10.43 -2.02
CA GLU A 47 7.97 10.55 -0.58
C GLU A 47 9.06 9.88 0.25
N LEU A 48 9.57 8.74 -0.22
CA LEU A 48 10.61 7.99 0.47
C LEU A 48 12.02 8.51 0.17
N GLY A 49 12.16 9.26 -0.91
CA GLY A 49 13.47 9.76 -1.34
C GLY A 49 14.39 8.66 -1.87
N ALA A 50 13.81 7.57 -2.39
CA ALA A 50 14.57 6.44 -2.88
C ALA A 50 13.80 5.69 -3.97
N ALA A 51 14.53 5.06 -4.88
CA ALA A 51 13.92 4.21 -5.90
C ALA A 51 13.48 2.87 -5.28
N LEU A 52 12.25 2.50 -5.55
CA LEU A 52 11.68 1.23 -5.10
C LEU A 52 11.84 0.13 -6.14
N PHE A 53 11.92 0.53 -7.40
CA PHE A 53 12.05 -0.40 -8.52
C PHE A 53 13.22 -0.07 -9.41
N GLU A 54 13.75 -1.11 -9.99
CA GLU A 54 14.74 -1.08 -11.05
C GLU A 54 14.03 -1.53 -12.33
N ARG A 55 14.08 -0.69 -13.37
CA ARG A 55 13.47 -1.04 -14.64
C ARG A 55 14.46 -1.84 -15.47
N ARG A 56 14.06 -3.04 -15.86
CA ARG A 56 14.83 -3.92 -16.73
C ARG A 56 14.05 -4.20 -18.00
N SER A 57 14.73 -4.77 -19.00
CA SER A 57 14.10 -5.08 -20.28
C SER A 57 12.92 -6.04 -20.15
N ASP A 58 12.92 -6.90 -19.15
CA ASP A 58 11.89 -7.92 -18.93
C ASP A 58 10.92 -7.56 -17.78
N GLY A 59 11.02 -6.37 -17.22
CA GLY A 59 10.05 -5.94 -16.22
C GLY A 59 10.60 -5.01 -15.16
N MET A 60 9.81 -4.86 -14.10
CA MET A 60 10.12 -4.04 -12.94
C MET A 60 10.54 -4.91 -11.78
N TYR A 61 11.69 -4.63 -11.21
CA TYR A 61 12.25 -5.43 -10.11
C TYR A 61 12.53 -4.54 -8.91
N LEU A 62 12.34 -5.07 -7.72
CA LEU A 62 12.58 -4.31 -6.50
C LEU A 62 14.06 -4.00 -6.31
N THR A 63 14.34 -2.76 -5.88
CA THR A 63 15.64 -2.42 -5.31
C THR A 63 15.74 -3.02 -3.90
N GLY A 64 16.91 -2.95 -3.27
CA GLY A 64 17.06 -3.35 -1.86
C GLY A 64 16.12 -2.59 -0.94
N ILE A 65 15.99 -1.27 -1.17
CA ILE A 65 15.06 -0.43 -0.42
C ILE A 65 13.61 -0.84 -0.70
N GLY A 66 13.30 -1.13 -1.98
CA GLY A 66 11.98 -1.61 -2.37
C GLY A 66 11.60 -2.91 -1.68
N ALA A 67 12.54 -3.86 -1.58
CA ALA A 67 12.31 -5.13 -0.91
C ALA A 67 12.02 -4.93 0.59
N ALA A 68 12.80 -4.09 1.25
CA ALA A 68 12.58 -3.77 2.67
C ALA A 68 11.23 -3.08 2.88
N PHE A 69 10.90 -2.15 1.98
CA PHE A 69 9.61 -1.45 2.05
C PHE A 69 8.44 -2.40 1.82
N LEU A 70 8.59 -3.34 0.89
CA LEU A 70 7.54 -4.32 0.59
C LEU A 70 7.18 -5.18 1.81
N GLU A 71 8.17 -5.61 2.58
CA GLU A 71 7.91 -6.38 3.80
C GLU A 71 6.98 -5.63 4.74
N ARG A 72 7.23 -4.34 4.92
CA ARG A 72 6.42 -3.49 5.80
C ARG A 72 5.05 -3.21 5.22
N VAL A 73 4.98 -2.95 3.93
CA VAL A 73 3.72 -2.69 3.23
C VAL A 73 2.84 -3.93 3.26
N ALA A 74 3.39 -5.10 2.98
CA ALA A 74 2.65 -6.35 2.99
C ALA A 74 2.04 -6.61 4.36
N ALA A 75 2.83 -6.45 5.43
CA ALA A 75 2.34 -6.62 6.79
C ALA A 75 1.23 -5.62 7.12
N ALA A 76 1.41 -4.35 6.75
CA ALA A 76 0.43 -3.30 6.99
C ALA A 76 -0.88 -3.57 6.25
N LEU A 77 -0.79 -3.96 4.98
CA LEU A 77 -1.97 -4.27 4.16
C LEU A 77 -2.71 -5.49 4.69
N ASP A 78 -1.99 -6.52 5.12
CA ASP A 78 -2.59 -7.71 5.71
C ASP A 78 -3.35 -7.36 6.99
N HIS A 79 -2.79 -6.52 7.83
CA HIS A 79 -3.45 -6.05 9.03
C HIS A 79 -4.71 -5.24 8.73
N VAL A 80 -4.65 -4.35 7.77
CA VAL A 80 -5.80 -3.52 7.37
C VAL A 80 -6.89 -4.41 6.77
N GLU A 81 -6.53 -5.35 5.91
CA GLU A 81 -7.48 -6.29 5.30
C GLU A 81 -8.11 -7.20 6.35
N ALA A 82 -7.33 -7.68 7.31
CA ALA A 82 -7.85 -8.48 8.42
C ALA A 82 -8.80 -7.65 9.29
N GLY A 83 -8.43 -6.41 9.60
CA GLY A 83 -9.28 -5.49 10.34
C GLY A 83 -10.58 -5.18 9.61
N ALA A 84 -10.52 -4.98 8.31
CA ALA A 84 -11.69 -4.74 7.48
C ALA A 84 -12.62 -5.96 7.46
N ARG A 85 -12.07 -7.16 7.35
CA ARG A 85 -12.87 -8.40 7.41
C ARG A 85 -13.54 -8.58 8.75
N GLU A 86 -12.83 -8.31 9.85
CA GLU A 86 -13.37 -8.41 11.19
C GLU A 86 -14.47 -7.39 11.42
N ALA A 87 -14.26 -6.15 11.01
CA ALA A 87 -15.28 -5.12 11.06
C ALA A 87 -16.49 -5.47 10.20
N SER A 88 -16.25 -6.13 9.06
CA SER A 88 -17.31 -6.62 8.17
C SER A 88 -18.19 -7.66 8.87
N ARG A 89 -17.59 -8.61 9.60
CA ARG A 89 -18.34 -9.60 10.36
C ARG A 89 -19.20 -8.97 11.43
N VAL A 90 -18.64 -8.02 12.17
CA VAL A 90 -19.36 -7.33 13.25
C VAL A 90 -20.45 -6.44 12.67
N GLY A 91 -20.19 -5.76 11.58
CA GLY A 91 -21.11 -4.83 10.99
C GLY A 91 -22.26 -5.46 10.23
N LEU A 92 -22.07 -6.65 9.63
CA LEU A 92 -23.15 -7.39 9.00
C LEU A 92 -24.27 -7.72 9.97
N ARG A 93 -23.98 -7.71 11.27
CA ARG A 93 -24.99 -7.90 12.30
C ARG A 93 -25.75 -6.62 12.64
N HIS A 94 -25.20 -5.45 12.31
CA HIS A 94 -25.74 -4.18 12.78
C HIS A 94 -26.22 -3.23 11.68
N ALA A 95 -25.65 -3.26 10.49
CA ALA A 95 -25.98 -2.28 9.46
C ALA A 95 -25.57 -2.73 8.07
N GLY A 96 -26.26 -3.65 7.51
CA GLY A 96 -25.94 -4.33 6.25
C GLY A 96 -25.50 -3.50 5.03
N ARG A 97 -25.29 -2.22 5.14
CA ARG A 97 -24.80 -1.40 4.03
C ARG A 97 -23.72 -0.44 4.52
N GLY A 98 -22.55 -0.57 4.06
CA GLY A 98 -21.50 0.36 4.43
C GLY A 98 -20.13 -0.26 4.41
N PHE A 99 -20.08 -1.55 4.24
CA PHE A 99 -18.83 -2.28 4.32
C PHE A 99 -17.90 -2.07 3.16
N THR A 100 -18.45 -1.89 1.96
CA THR A 100 -17.68 -1.54 0.77
C THR A 100 -16.98 -0.19 0.90
N ARG A 101 -17.47 0.67 1.81
CA ARG A 101 -16.86 1.96 2.08
C ARG A 101 -15.82 1.91 3.21
N PHE A 102 -15.83 0.85 4.00
CA PHE A 102 -14.95 0.72 5.15
C PHE A 102 -13.47 0.71 4.72
N ASP A 103 -13.16 0.01 3.65
CA ASP A 103 -11.82 0.02 3.06
C ASP A 103 -11.34 1.41 2.68
N ARG A 104 -12.28 2.28 2.31
CA ARG A 104 -11.98 3.66 1.94
C ARG A 104 -11.94 4.58 3.15
N LEU A 105 -12.61 4.20 4.22
CA LEU A 105 -12.70 4.98 5.46
C LEU A 105 -11.59 4.66 6.46
N ILE A 106 -11.09 3.43 6.40
CA ILE A 106 -9.87 3.07 7.11
C ILE A 106 -8.71 3.69 6.34
N THR A 107 -8.56 4.96 6.39
CA THR A 107 -7.56 5.53 5.54
C THR A 107 -6.49 6.24 6.32
N SER A 108 -6.73 7.43 6.71
CA SER A 108 -5.64 8.24 7.22
C SER A 108 -5.29 7.95 8.67
N ALA A 109 -6.28 7.71 9.52
CA ALA A 109 -6.02 7.51 10.95
C ALA A 109 -5.33 6.18 11.24
N GLN A 110 -5.76 5.10 10.57
CA GLN A 110 -5.16 3.79 10.78
C GLN A 110 -3.81 3.66 10.10
N LEU A 111 -3.64 4.27 8.93
CA LEU A 111 -2.34 4.33 8.30
C LEU A 111 -1.36 5.15 9.14
N ARG A 112 -1.83 6.20 9.80
CA ARG A 112 -1.01 6.93 10.77
C ARG A 112 -0.57 6.05 11.93
N ALA A 113 -1.47 5.27 12.47
CA ALA A 113 -1.15 4.35 13.55
C ALA A 113 -0.12 3.31 13.11
N LEU A 114 -0.28 2.75 11.90
CA LEU A 114 0.65 1.78 11.35
C LEU A 114 2.01 2.42 11.03
N ALA A 115 2.01 3.63 10.50
CA ALA A 115 3.24 4.36 10.24
C ALA A 115 3.98 4.67 11.55
N ALA A 116 3.26 5.08 12.59
CA ALA A 116 3.82 5.34 13.91
C ALA A 116 4.45 4.07 14.51
N LEU A 117 3.79 2.93 14.36
CA LEU A 117 4.32 1.65 14.82
C LEU A 117 5.57 1.24 14.04
N SER A 118 5.57 1.48 12.74
CA SER A 118 6.73 1.21 11.90
C SER A 118 7.92 2.09 12.30
N ASP A 119 7.67 3.36 12.55
CA ASP A 119 8.72 4.27 13.01
C ASP A 119 9.23 3.90 14.38
N ALA A 120 8.35 3.54 15.30
CA ALA A 120 8.73 3.10 16.64
C ALA A 120 9.61 1.84 16.58
N SER A 121 9.28 0.88 15.70
CA SER A 121 10.10 -0.32 15.57
C SER A 121 11.45 -0.04 14.91
N ASN A 122 11.56 1.00 14.12
CA ASN A 122 12.84 1.42 13.57
C ASN A 122 13.74 2.05 14.62
N PHE A 123 13.17 2.70 15.62
CA PHE A 123 13.92 3.34 16.68
C PHE A 123 14.37 2.38 17.77
N SER A 124 13.76 1.21 17.84
CA SER A 124 14.11 0.24 18.87
C SER A 124 15.27 -0.69 18.46
N MET A 125 15.91 -0.38 17.38
CA MET A 125 17.12 -1.12 16.97
C MET A 125 18.38 -0.42 17.40
#